data_d9325acbb0e700879f84e8c5a76325c2
#
_entry.id   d9325acbb0e700879f84e8c5a76325c2
#
_cell.length_a   1.000
_cell.length_b   1.000
_cell.length_c   1.000
_cell.angle_alpha   90.00
_cell.angle_beta   90.00
_cell.angle_gamma   90.00
#
_symmetry.space_group_name_H-M   'P 1'
#
loop_
_entity.id
_entity.type
_entity.pdbx_description
1 polymer ?
#
loop_
_entity_poly.entity_id
_entity_poly.type
_entity_poly.pdbx_seq_one_letter_code
_entity_poly.pdbx_strand_id
1 'polypeptide(L)'
;MMRPLRLGSLGEGGPPPGLWRYVWRVSGWRQLGLAALALVATGLNVAPIEIQRRMIDDAILGGDKALLLGLGLAYAAAVLALALVKYALKLGQGWLSESVVIRARRTLLSHERERENPGRNGGGATVSVLSTELDNMGGFVGAAPSQAFADLTMLLGVLGYMIWVKPEVAWISLILLIPNLVVAPLLQKRLNHLTSVQVETRRDFSDAVTERRGEGPTDRLVVILYSNRILFHIWKNLLKSAIALLGAAAPLGVLVVGGLLVIDDAASAGMIVAFLAGLQRISGPIRDLIGFYRQAAQAQVQYCMITKWM
;
A
#
# COMPACT_ATOMS: atom_id res chain seq x y z
N MET A 1 3.61 -27.51 9.82
CA MET A 1 4.08 -26.26 10.42
C MET A 1 5.30 -25.76 9.68
N MET A 2 5.25 -24.57 9.06
CA MET A 2 6.39 -24.00 8.34
C MET A 2 7.48 -23.58 9.35
N ARG A 3 8.73 -23.97 9.10
CA ARG A 3 9.87 -23.56 9.94
C ARG A 3 10.31 -22.13 9.58
N PRO A 4 10.81 -21.33 10.56
CA PRO A 4 11.37 -20.01 10.27
C PRO A 4 12.50 -20.10 9.24
N LEU A 5 12.58 -19.13 8.34
CA LEU A 5 13.63 -19.07 7.34
C LEU A 5 15.00 -18.82 8.01
N ARG A 6 16.04 -19.44 7.50
CA ARG A 6 17.42 -19.10 7.89
C ARG A 6 17.78 -17.76 7.27
N LEU A 7 17.82 -16.70 8.05
CA LEU A 7 18.14 -15.34 7.61
C LEU A 7 19.68 -15.12 7.61
N GLY A 8 20.19 -14.16 6.84
CA GLY A 8 21.61 -13.80 6.81
C GLY A 8 22.16 -13.40 8.19
N SER A 9 23.40 -13.70 8.52
CA SER A 9 24.02 -13.33 9.80
C SER A 9 24.16 -11.80 9.93
N LEU A 10 23.93 -11.26 11.13
CA LEU A 10 24.13 -9.82 11.38
C LEU A 10 25.64 -9.44 11.45
N GLY A 11 26.55 -10.44 11.53
CA GLY A 11 27.99 -10.24 11.78
C GLY A 11 28.28 -9.97 13.26
N GLU A 12 29.57 -10.09 13.65
CA GLU A 12 30.03 -9.88 15.03
C GLU A 12 29.97 -8.41 15.48
N GLY A 13 29.66 -7.46 14.61
CA GLY A 13 29.61 -6.01 14.86
C GLY A 13 28.24 -5.41 15.20
N GLY A 14 27.25 -6.22 15.53
CA GLY A 14 25.91 -5.71 15.86
C GLY A 14 25.05 -5.31 14.64
N PRO A 15 23.88 -4.66 14.86
CA PRO A 15 23.00 -4.24 13.78
C PRO A 15 23.66 -3.16 12.91
N PRO A 16 23.55 -3.23 11.57
CA PRO A 16 24.20 -2.29 10.67
C PRO A 16 23.63 -0.87 10.82
N PRO A 17 24.42 0.19 10.61
CA PRO A 17 23.94 1.55 10.67
C PRO A 17 22.96 1.80 9.50
N GLY A 18 21.66 1.75 9.77
CA GLY A 18 20.59 2.06 8.82
C GLY A 18 19.71 0.88 8.42
N LEU A 19 18.40 1.17 8.37
CA LEU A 19 17.33 0.21 8.06
C LEU A 19 17.53 -0.51 6.73
N TRP A 20 17.90 0.19 5.67
CA TRP A 20 18.03 -0.40 4.32
C TRP A 20 19.18 -1.41 4.22
N ARG A 21 20.32 -1.16 4.90
CA ARG A 21 21.41 -2.13 4.99
C ARG A 21 20.98 -3.36 5.79
N TYR A 22 20.18 -3.16 6.84
CA TYR A 22 19.60 -4.24 7.61
C TYR A 22 18.67 -5.10 6.75
N VAL A 23 17.74 -4.49 6.02
CA VAL A 23 16.83 -5.17 5.08
C VAL A 23 17.62 -6.01 4.09
N TRP A 24 18.62 -5.42 3.44
CA TRP A 24 19.42 -6.13 2.43
C TRP A 24 20.21 -7.29 3.03
N ARG A 25 20.86 -7.09 4.17
CA ARG A 25 21.67 -8.14 4.82
C ARG A 25 20.83 -9.30 5.33
N VAL A 26 19.63 -9.02 5.84
CA VAL A 26 18.75 -10.02 6.44
C VAL A 26 17.94 -10.78 5.38
N SER A 27 17.46 -10.11 4.34
CA SER A 27 16.46 -10.67 3.42
C SER A 27 16.80 -10.54 1.92
N GLY A 28 17.98 -9.97 1.55
CA GLY A 28 18.30 -9.54 0.17
C GLY A 28 17.97 -10.54 -0.93
N TRP A 29 18.49 -11.76 -0.90
CA TRP A 29 18.21 -12.79 -1.91
C TRP A 29 16.72 -13.18 -1.99
N ARG A 30 16.04 -13.19 -0.85
CA ARG A 30 14.60 -13.52 -0.79
C ARG A 30 13.75 -12.38 -1.32
N GLN A 31 14.17 -11.14 -1.08
CA GLN A 31 13.53 -9.98 -1.71
C GLN A 31 13.64 -10.03 -3.25
N LEU A 32 14.78 -10.48 -3.78
CA LEU A 32 14.91 -10.69 -5.24
C LEU A 32 13.96 -11.77 -5.76
N GLY A 33 13.79 -12.88 -5.04
CA GLY A 33 12.79 -13.89 -5.39
C GLY A 33 11.36 -13.36 -5.38
N LEU A 34 11.00 -12.58 -4.35
CA LEU A 34 9.69 -11.91 -4.28
C LEU A 34 9.53 -10.85 -5.38
N ALA A 35 10.58 -10.11 -5.73
CA ALA A 35 10.58 -9.16 -6.83
C ALA A 35 10.38 -9.85 -8.19
N ALA A 36 11.05 -10.99 -8.42
CA ALA A 36 10.81 -11.80 -9.64
C ALA A 36 9.35 -12.27 -9.73
N LEU A 37 8.79 -12.75 -8.62
CA LEU A 37 7.37 -13.14 -8.56
C LEU A 37 6.42 -11.95 -8.80
N ALA A 38 6.80 -10.75 -8.33
CA ALA A 38 6.07 -9.51 -8.57
C ALA A 38 6.09 -9.11 -10.06
N LEU A 39 7.22 -9.30 -10.76
CA LEU A 39 7.29 -9.09 -12.21
C LEU A 39 6.37 -10.02 -12.98
N VAL A 40 6.33 -11.31 -12.60
CA VAL A 40 5.38 -12.28 -13.18
C VAL A 40 3.94 -11.83 -12.92
N ALA A 41 3.62 -11.38 -11.70
CA ALA A 41 2.30 -10.85 -11.38
C ALA A 41 1.96 -9.60 -12.22
N THR A 42 2.93 -8.75 -12.52
CA THR A 42 2.73 -7.57 -13.40
C THR A 42 2.35 -7.98 -14.82
N GLY A 43 3.08 -8.90 -15.42
CA GLY A 43 2.73 -9.44 -16.75
C GLY A 43 1.32 -10.05 -16.78
N LEU A 44 1.01 -10.88 -15.77
CA LEU A 44 -0.32 -11.46 -15.62
C LEU A 44 -1.43 -10.42 -15.30
N ASN A 45 -1.11 -9.24 -14.78
CA ASN A 45 -2.08 -8.16 -14.61
C ASN A 45 -2.46 -7.48 -15.94
N VAL A 46 -1.51 -7.37 -16.87
CA VAL A 46 -1.74 -6.75 -18.18
C VAL A 46 -2.49 -7.70 -19.11
N ALA A 47 -2.24 -9.00 -19.04
CA ALA A 47 -2.86 -9.99 -19.92
C ALA A 47 -4.41 -9.94 -19.97
N PRO A 48 -5.15 -9.89 -18.85
CA PRO A 48 -6.61 -9.75 -18.89
C PRO A 48 -7.09 -8.46 -19.55
N ILE A 49 -6.31 -7.38 -19.52
CA ILE A 49 -6.67 -6.10 -20.17
C ILE A 49 -6.64 -6.28 -21.68
N GLU A 50 -5.58 -6.90 -22.20
CA GLU A 50 -5.45 -7.17 -23.63
C GLU A 50 -6.49 -8.20 -24.11
N ILE A 51 -6.75 -9.24 -23.29
CA ILE A 51 -7.79 -10.24 -23.63
C ILE A 51 -9.17 -9.57 -23.71
N GLN A 52 -9.52 -8.68 -22.78
CA GLN A 52 -10.78 -7.92 -22.83
C GLN A 52 -10.88 -7.08 -24.09
N ARG A 53 -9.80 -6.39 -24.49
CA ARG A 53 -9.76 -5.64 -25.75
C ARG A 53 -10.07 -6.53 -26.93
N ARG A 54 -9.38 -7.66 -27.07
CA ARG A 54 -9.59 -8.62 -28.17
C ARG A 54 -10.97 -9.26 -28.16
N MET A 55 -11.53 -9.52 -26.98
CA MET A 55 -12.91 -10.05 -26.88
C MET A 55 -13.92 -9.11 -27.53
N ILE A 56 -13.72 -7.80 -27.42
CA ILE A 56 -14.62 -6.81 -28.01
C ILE A 56 -14.30 -6.62 -29.49
N ASP A 57 -13.02 -6.35 -29.82
CA ASP A 57 -12.64 -5.97 -31.17
C ASP A 57 -12.72 -7.16 -32.15
N ASP A 58 -12.18 -8.31 -31.76
CA ASP A 58 -12.02 -9.45 -32.67
C ASP A 58 -13.22 -10.42 -32.58
N ALA A 59 -13.71 -10.69 -31.35
CA ALA A 59 -14.74 -11.70 -31.19
C ALA A 59 -16.19 -11.14 -31.30
N ILE A 60 -16.50 -10.05 -30.56
CA ILE A 60 -17.87 -9.50 -30.52
C ILE A 60 -18.17 -8.76 -31.83
N LEU A 61 -17.30 -7.81 -32.21
CA LEU A 61 -17.49 -7.05 -33.46
C LEU A 61 -17.29 -7.92 -34.72
N GLY A 62 -16.40 -8.92 -34.63
CA GLY A 62 -16.20 -9.93 -35.69
C GLY A 62 -17.29 -11.01 -35.75
N GLY A 63 -18.18 -11.10 -34.74
CA GLY A 63 -19.27 -12.08 -34.69
C GLY A 63 -18.81 -13.52 -34.44
N ASP A 64 -17.57 -13.76 -34.02
CA ASP A 64 -16.99 -15.10 -33.81
C ASP A 64 -17.25 -15.62 -32.39
N LYS A 65 -18.28 -16.47 -32.25
CA LYS A 65 -18.65 -17.09 -30.97
C LYS A 65 -17.59 -18.05 -30.44
N ALA A 66 -16.85 -18.75 -31.32
CA ALA A 66 -15.84 -19.70 -30.90
C ALA A 66 -14.62 -18.98 -30.33
N LEU A 67 -14.21 -17.88 -30.98
CA LEU A 67 -13.14 -17.02 -30.49
C LEU A 67 -13.54 -16.37 -29.16
N LEU A 68 -14.79 -15.89 -29.00
CA LEU A 68 -15.28 -15.33 -27.73
C LEU A 68 -15.18 -16.31 -26.57
N LEU A 69 -15.60 -17.57 -26.77
CA LEU A 69 -15.48 -18.62 -25.74
C LEU A 69 -14.02 -18.94 -25.42
N GLY A 70 -13.17 -19.04 -26.46
CA GLY A 70 -11.73 -19.27 -26.27
C GLY A 70 -11.05 -18.16 -25.48
N LEU A 71 -11.30 -16.90 -25.83
CA LEU A 71 -10.79 -15.74 -25.10
C LEU A 71 -11.36 -15.65 -23.68
N GLY A 72 -12.63 -16.04 -23.48
CA GLY A 72 -13.24 -16.13 -22.15
C GLY A 72 -12.53 -17.13 -21.23
N LEU A 73 -12.22 -18.32 -21.75
CA LEU A 73 -11.43 -19.33 -21.03
C LEU A 73 -10.00 -18.82 -20.75
N ALA A 74 -9.36 -18.20 -21.73
CA ALA A 74 -8.02 -17.59 -21.55
C ALA A 74 -8.03 -16.49 -20.48
N TYR A 75 -9.07 -15.65 -20.45
CA TYR A 75 -9.26 -14.64 -19.41
C TYR A 75 -9.38 -15.27 -18.02
N ALA A 76 -10.25 -16.29 -17.88
CA ALA A 76 -10.42 -17.00 -16.62
C ALA A 76 -9.11 -17.66 -16.15
N ALA A 77 -8.38 -18.29 -17.05
CA ALA A 77 -7.07 -18.89 -16.77
C ALA A 77 -6.04 -17.82 -16.32
N ALA A 78 -5.98 -16.68 -17.01
CA ALA A 78 -5.08 -15.58 -16.66
C ALA A 78 -5.41 -14.99 -15.27
N VAL A 79 -6.69 -14.80 -14.95
CA VAL A 79 -7.13 -14.30 -13.64
C VAL A 79 -6.81 -15.32 -12.54
N LEU A 80 -7.03 -16.61 -12.77
CA LEU A 80 -6.69 -17.67 -11.83
C LEU A 80 -5.16 -17.71 -11.59
N ALA A 81 -4.37 -17.70 -12.66
CA ALA A 81 -2.90 -17.68 -12.56
C ALA A 81 -2.42 -16.45 -11.77
N LEU A 82 -2.98 -15.26 -12.05
CA LEU A 82 -2.70 -14.04 -11.31
C LEU A 82 -3.04 -14.19 -9.82
N ALA A 83 -4.19 -14.76 -9.49
CA ALA A 83 -4.61 -14.98 -8.10
C ALA A 83 -3.63 -15.91 -7.37
N LEU A 84 -3.19 -17.01 -8.00
CA LEU A 84 -2.22 -17.94 -7.45
C LEU A 84 -0.85 -17.29 -7.24
N VAL A 85 -0.37 -16.49 -8.20
CA VAL A 85 0.91 -15.77 -8.08
C VAL A 85 0.83 -14.71 -6.96
N LYS A 86 -0.25 -13.95 -6.87
CA LYS A 86 -0.47 -12.98 -5.78
C LYS A 86 -0.56 -13.67 -4.42
N TYR A 87 -1.22 -14.82 -4.34
CA TYR A 87 -1.27 -15.62 -3.12
C TYR A 87 0.13 -16.09 -2.70
N ALA A 88 0.91 -16.65 -3.62
CA ALA A 88 2.28 -17.07 -3.36
C ALA A 88 3.18 -15.90 -2.92
N LEU A 89 3.04 -14.73 -3.56
CA LEU A 89 3.74 -13.50 -3.19
C LEU A 89 3.40 -13.08 -1.76
N LYS A 90 2.12 -12.99 -1.41
CA LYS A 90 1.67 -12.61 -0.07
C LYS A 90 2.09 -13.62 1.00
N LEU A 91 2.02 -14.91 0.70
CA LEU A 91 2.49 -15.96 1.60
C LEU A 91 4.01 -15.85 1.83
N GLY A 92 4.79 -15.64 0.77
CA GLY A 92 6.24 -15.44 0.87
C GLY A 92 6.61 -14.18 1.67
N GLN A 93 5.90 -13.07 1.45
CA GLN A 93 6.06 -11.83 2.22
C GLN A 93 5.76 -12.05 3.71
N GLY A 94 4.65 -12.70 4.04
CA GLY A 94 4.26 -13.02 5.41
C GLY A 94 5.27 -13.94 6.09
N TRP A 95 5.71 -15.00 5.40
CA TRP A 95 6.70 -15.92 5.94
C TRP A 95 8.06 -15.25 6.21
N LEU A 96 8.49 -14.36 5.31
CA LEU A 96 9.71 -13.58 5.49
C LEU A 96 9.57 -12.62 6.68
N SER A 97 8.44 -11.91 6.78
CA SER A 97 8.12 -11.00 7.89
C SER A 97 8.20 -11.69 9.25
N GLU A 98 7.47 -12.80 9.42
CA GLU A 98 7.47 -13.57 10.67
C GLU A 98 8.86 -14.14 11.01
N SER A 99 9.61 -14.55 10.01
CA SER A 99 10.98 -15.04 10.21
C SER A 99 11.92 -13.96 10.72
N VAL A 100 11.75 -12.71 10.26
CA VAL A 100 12.50 -11.53 10.75
C VAL A 100 12.11 -11.21 12.19
N VAL A 101 10.80 -11.19 12.51
CA VAL A 101 10.29 -10.94 13.87
C VAL A 101 10.85 -11.95 14.87
N ILE A 102 10.70 -13.24 14.59
CA ILE A 102 11.18 -14.31 15.49
C ILE A 102 12.68 -14.17 15.75
N ARG A 103 13.46 -13.86 14.71
CA ARG A 103 14.89 -13.68 14.87
C ARG A 103 15.21 -12.46 15.74
N ALA A 104 14.61 -11.30 15.44
CA ALA A 104 14.84 -10.09 16.20
C ALA A 104 14.45 -10.26 17.67
N ARG A 105 13.33 -10.94 17.96
CA ARG A 105 12.92 -11.29 19.32
C ARG A 105 13.96 -12.15 20.03
N ARG A 106 14.52 -13.18 19.36
CA ARG A 106 15.54 -14.06 19.98
C ARG A 106 16.80 -13.28 20.27
N THR A 107 17.27 -12.43 19.37
CA THR A 107 18.46 -11.59 19.58
C THR A 107 18.27 -10.63 20.75
N LEU A 108 17.09 -10.00 20.84
CA LEU A 108 16.80 -9.08 21.95
C LEU A 108 16.71 -9.79 23.29
N LEU A 109 16.08 -10.98 23.33
CA LEU A 109 15.99 -11.80 24.54
C LEU A 109 17.34 -12.33 25.00
N SER A 110 18.28 -12.67 24.08
CA SER A 110 19.64 -13.05 24.47
C SER A 110 20.40 -11.88 25.08
N HIS A 111 20.27 -10.67 24.48
CA HIS A 111 20.89 -9.45 25.04
C HIS A 111 20.36 -9.07 26.43
N GLU A 112 19.05 -9.19 26.65
CA GLU A 112 18.46 -8.94 27.98
C GLU A 112 18.93 -9.93 29.04
N ARG A 113 19.18 -11.19 28.68
CA ARG A 113 19.71 -12.21 29.60
C ARG A 113 21.17 -11.99 29.99
N GLU A 114 21.96 -11.35 29.14
CA GLU A 114 23.37 -11.03 29.37
C GLU A 114 23.56 -9.73 30.17
N ARG A 115 22.53 -8.93 30.39
CA ARG A 115 22.59 -7.71 31.19
C ARG A 115 22.64 -8.01 32.69
N GLU A 116 23.61 -7.39 33.40
CA GLU A 116 23.83 -7.56 34.83
C GLU A 116 22.66 -7.11 35.74
N ASN A 117 21.73 -6.23 35.23
CA ASN A 117 20.59 -5.72 35.96
C ASN A 117 19.30 -5.78 35.08
N PRO A 118 18.68 -6.95 34.93
CA PRO A 118 17.42 -7.10 34.21
C PRO A 118 16.31 -6.32 34.92
N GLY A 119 15.60 -5.44 34.21
CA GLY A 119 14.43 -4.71 34.69
C GLY A 119 14.64 -3.27 35.16
N ARG A 120 15.89 -2.73 35.17
CA ARG A 120 16.17 -1.35 35.59
C ARG A 120 15.58 -0.26 34.67
N ASN A 121 15.22 -0.63 33.42
CA ASN A 121 14.62 0.28 32.42
C ASN A 121 13.13 0.05 32.21
N GLY A 122 12.37 -0.27 33.28
CA GLY A 122 10.91 -0.36 33.22
C GLY A 122 10.42 -1.53 32.36
N GLY A 123 9.98 -2.63 32.97
CA GLY A 123 9.50 -3.82 32.25
C GLY A 123 8.43 -3.56 31.18
N GLY A 124 7.66 -2.45 31.30
CA GLY A 124 6.67 -2.02 30.33
C GLY A 124 7.27 -1.56 28.98
N ALA A 125 8.41 -0.86 29.00
CA ALA A 125 9.10 -0.42 27.77
C ALA A 125 9.66 -1.62 27.01
N THR A 126 10.29 -2.57 27.71
CA THR A 126 10.80 -3.82 27.11
C THR A 126 9.68 -4.65 26.49
N VAL A 127 8.54 -4.77 27.15
CA VAL A 127 7.37 -5.48 26.63
C VAL A 127 6.80 -4.78 25.39
N SER A 128 6.74 -3.45 25.36
CA SER A 128 6.27 -2.70 24.18
C SER A 128 7.19 -2.92 22.97
N VAL A 129 8.51 -2.84 23.17
CA VAL A 129 9.50 -3.09 22.10
C VAL A 129 9.38 -4.53 21.57
N LEU A 130 9.33 -5.51 22.48
CA LEU A 130 9.24 -6.93 22.11
C LEU A 130 7.93 -7.31 21.42
N SER A 131 6.81 -6.63 21.69
CA SER A 131 5.50 -6.97 21.15
C SER A 131 5.14 -6.18 19.91
N THR A 132 5.19 -4.87 19.94
CA THR A 132 4.60 -4.01 18.89
C THR A 132 5.64 -3.48 17.90
N GLU A 133 6.79 -3.03 18.40
CA GLU A 133 7.78 -2.37 17.54
C GLU A 133 8.51 -3.38 16.65
N LEU A 134 8.83 -4.56 17.17
CA LEU A 134 9.42 -5.63 16.38
C LEU A 134 8.47 -6.20 15.32
N ASP A 135 7.18 -6.29 15.61
CA ASP A 135 6.18 -6.74 14.64
C ASP A 135 6.06 -5.75 13.47
N ASN A 136 5.99 -4.46 13.77
CA ASN A 136 5.95 -3.42 12.75
C ASN A 136 7.24 -3.39 11.89
N MET A 137 8.40 -3.48 12.53
CA MET A 137 9.69 -3.52 11.84
C MET A 137 9.82 -4.80 10.97
N GLY A 138 9.45 -5.95 11.51
CA GLY A 138 9.47 -7.22 10.77
C GLY A 138 8.51 -7.21 9.58
N GLY A 139 7.31 -6.65 9.76
CA GLY A 139 6.34 -6.43 8.69
C GLY A 139 6.92 -5.57 7.57
N PHE A 140 7.58 -4.47 7.91
CA PHE A 140 8.27 -3.63 6.95
C PHE A 140 9.39 -4.40 6.23
N VAL A 141 10.33 -5.01 6.96
CA VAL A 141 11.50 -5.71 6.38
C VAL A 141 11.08 -6.88 5.49
N GLY A 142 10.04 -7.61 5.85
CA GLY A 142 9.59 -8.80 5.11
C GLY A 142 8.73 -8.50 3.90
N ALA A 143 7.83 -7.53 3.99
CA ALA A 143 6.80 -7.32 2.98
C ALA A 143 6.93 -6.00 2.21
N ALA A 144 7.27 -4.88 2.88
CA ALA A 144 7.12 -3.57 2.28
C ALA A 144 8.01 -3.33 1.04
N PRO A 145 9.30 -3.71 0.98
CA PRO A 145 10.13 -3.48 -0.19
C PRO A 145 9.65 -4.24 -1.43
N SER A 146 9.31 -5.53 -1.28
CA SER A 146 8.79 -6.34 -2.38
C SER A 146 7.40 -5.92 -2.81
N GLN A 147 6.57 -5.43 -1.89
CA GLN A 147 5.26 -4.86 -2.21
C GLN A 147 5.41 -3.55 -3.00
N ALA A 148 6.25 -2.62 -2.54
CA ALA A 148 6.51 -1.38 -3.26
C ALA A 148 7.08 -1.64 -4.67
N PHE A 149 7.95 -2.64 -4.81
CA PHE A 149 8.43 -3.06 -6.12
C PHE A 149 7.30 -3.62 -7.00
N ALA A 150 6.42 -4.46 -6.45
CA ALA A 150 5.25 -4.98 -7.16
C ALA A 150 4.30 -3.86 -7.62
N ASP A 151 4.04 -2.88 -6.75
CA ASP A 151 3.16 -1.75 -7.06
C ASP A 151 3.77 -0.82 -8.11
N LEU A 152 5.08 -0.57 -8.03
CA LEU A 152 5.80 0.23 -9.02
C LEU A 152 5.82 -0.47 -10.39
N THR A 153 6.17 -1.75 -10.44
CA THR A 153 6.20 -2.52 -11.70
C THR A 153 4.81 -2.65 -12.31
N MET A 154 3.77 -2.83 -11.49
CA MET A 154 2.39 -2.86 -11.95
C MET A 154 1.96 -1.50 -12.53
N LEU A 155 2.30 -0.39 -11.87
CA LEU A 155 2.02 0.95 -12.36
C LEU A 155 2.69 1.18 -13.73
N LEU A 156 4.00 0.89 -13.81
CA LEU A 156 4.75 1.06 -15.05
C LEU A 156 4.27 0.11 -16.16
N GLY A 157 3.91 -1.13 -15.82
CA GLY A 157 3.41 -2.11 -16.78
C GLY A 157 2.06 -1.72 -17.39
N VAL A 158 1.12 -1.27 -16.56
CA VAL A 158 -0.20 -0.83 -17.05
C VAL A 158 -0.09 0.48 -17.83
N LEU A 159 0.68 1.46 -17.34
CA LEU A 159 0.91 2.72 -18.05
C LEU A 159 1.65 2.48 -19.38
N GLY A 160 2.68 1.64 -19.37
CA GLY A 160 3.42 1.28 -20.59
C GLY A 160 2.50 0.62 -21.62
N TYR A 161 1.62 -0.29 -21.19
CA TYR A 161 0.61 -0.89 -22.05
C TYR A 161 -0.36 0.15 -22.62
N MET A 162 -0.87 1.08 -21.80
CA MET A 162 -1.77 2.15 -22.26
C MET A 162 -1.11 3.06 -23.29
N ILE A 163 0.16 3.46 -23.06
CA ILE A 163 0.93 4.28 -24.00
C ILE A 163 1.20 3.51 -25.32
N TRP A 164 1.47 2.21 -25.22
CA TRP A 164 1.70 1.37 -26.41
C TRP A 164 0.43 1.22 -27.25
N VAL A 165 -0.75 1.10 -26.64
CA VAL A 165 -2.02 0.92 -27.37
C VAL A 165 -2.46 2.24 -28.04
N LYS A 166 -2.50 3.36 -27.29
CA LYS A 166 -2.90 4.68 -27.83
C LYS A 166 -2.35 5.81 -26.93
N PRO A 167 -1.22 6.43 -27.31
CA PRO A 167 -0.56 7.41 -26.47
C PRO A 167 -1.40 8.65 -26.17
N GLU A 168 -2.23 9.12 -27.12
CA GLU A 168 -3.06 10.31 -26.93
C GLU A 168 -4.05 10.12 -25.76
N VAL A 169 -4.75 8.97 -25.72
CA VAL A 169 -5.72 8.67 -24.67
C VAL A 169 -5.00 8.37 -23.33
N ALA A 170 -3.80 7.79 -23.38
CA ALA A 170 -2.99 7.54 -22.20
C ALA A 170 -2.59 8.86 -21.51
N TRP A 171 -2.11 9.85 -22.26
CA TRP A 171 -1.75 11.15 -21.71
C TRP A 171 -2.94 11.90 -21.10
N ILE A 172 -4.09 11.90 -21.78
CA ILE A 172 -5.31 12.49 -21.23
C ILE A 172 -5.71 11.82 -19.93
N SER A 173 -5.67 10.48 -19.89
CA SER A 173 -5.98 9.70 -18.68
C SER A 173 -5.04 10.04 -17.52
N LEU A 174 -3.74 10.20 -17.78
CA LEU A 174 -2.74 10.60 -16.80
C LEU A 174 -2.98 12.02 -16.27
N ILE A 175 -3.24 12.98 -17.14
CA ILE A 175 -3.52 14.37 -16.75
C ILE A 175 -4.74 14.43 -15.85
N LEU A 176 -5.80 13.67 -16.15
CA LEU A 176 -7.01 13.61 -15.34
C LEU A 176 -6.84 12.88 -14.00
N LEU A 177 -5.77 12.06 -13.84
CA LEU A 177 -5.41 11.45 -12.56
C LEU A 177 -4.64 12.39 -11.64
N ILE A 178 -3.91 13.40 -12.17
CA ILE A 178 -3.07 14.32 -11.39
C ILE A 178 -3.87 15.04 -10.29
N PRO A 179 -5.07 15.61 -10.53
CA PRO A 179 -5.84 16.26 -9.49
C PRO A 179 -6.12 15.35 -8.28
N ASN A 180 -6.38 14.07 -8.52
CA ASN A 180 -6.62 13.10 -7.46
C ASN A 180 -5.37 12.90 -6.58
N LEU A 181 -4.18 12.85 -7.21
CA LEU A 181 -2.90 12.71 -6.52
C LEU A 181 -2.53 13.94 -5.68
N VAL A 182 -2.97 15.12 -6.09
CA VAL A 182 -2.68 16.39 -5.39
C VAL A 182 -3.70 16.68 -4.30
N VAL A 183 -4.99 16.56 -4.60
CA VAL A 183 -6.08 16.94 -3.68
C VAL A 183 -6.15 15.98 -2.49
N ALA A 184 -5.94 14.67 -2.72
CA ALA A 184 -6.02 13.67 -1.65
C ALA A 184 -5.01 13.95 -0.49
N PRO A 185 -3.71 14.17 -0.73
CA PRO A 185 -2.77 14.46 0.36
C PRO A 185 -2.99 15.84 1.00
N LEU A 186 -3.47 16.84 0.26
CA LEU A 186 -3.80 18.16 0.81
C LEU A 186 -4.92 18.08 1.84
N LEU A 187 -6.02 17.44 1.49
CA LEU A 187 -7.15 17.22 2.40
C LEU A 187 -6.78 16.28 3.55
N GLN A 188 -5.93 15.29 3.30
CA GLN A 188 -5.43 14.37 4.34
C GLN A 188 -4.59 15.09 5.40
N LYS A 189 -3.76 16.08 5.03
CA LYS A 189 -3.02 16.91 5.99
C LYS A 189 -3.96 17.61 6.98
N ARG A 190 -5.08 18.14 6.48
CA ARG A 190 -6.08 18.79 7.35
C ARG A 190 -6.72 17.80 8.31
N LEU A 191 -7.07 16.61 7.82
CA LEU A 191 -7.61 15.53 8.66
C LEU A 191 -6.61 15.08 9.74
N ASN A 192 -5.34 14.93 9.39
CA ASN A 192 -4.30 14.56 10.35
C ASN A 192 -4.15 15.61 11.47
N HIS A 193 -4.20 16.90 11.12
CA HIS A 193 -4.18 17.98 12.10
C HIS A 193 -5.41 17.92 13.03
N LEU A 194 -6.62 17.74 12.49
CA LEU A 194 -7.83 17.58 13.29
C LEU A 194 -7.76 16.36 14.21
N THR A 195 -7.14 15.27 13.74
CA THR A 195 -6.92 14.09 14.56
C THR A 195 -5.95 14.35 15.70
N SER A 196 -4.86 15.10 15.48
CA SER A 196 -3.92 15.44 16.57
C SER A 196 -4.58 16.31 17.64
N VAL A 197 -5.34 17.34 17.24
CA VAL A 197 -6.12 18.17 18.16
C VAL A 197 -7.14 17.31 18.95
N GLN A 198 -7.80 16.37 18.29
CA GLN A 198 -8.75 15.47 18.97
C GLN A 198 -8.08 14.59 20.01
N VAL A 199 -6.89 14.06 19.73
CA VAL A 199 -6.13 13.21 20.67
C VAL A 199 -5.70 14.03 21.89
N GLU A 200 -5.20 15.26 21.68
CA GLU A 200 -4.78 16.17 22.72
C GLU A 200 -5.96 16.57 23.63
N THR A 201 -7.04 17.08 23.03
CA THR A 201 -8.25 17.45 23.79
C THR A 201 -8.85 16.26 24.55
N ARG A 202 -8.75 15.04 24.01
CA ARG A 202 -9.21 13.83 24.72
C ARG A 202 -8.34 13.51 25.93
N ARG A 203 -7.02 13.75 25.87
CA ARG A 203 -6.13 13.61 27.03
C ARG A 203 -6.48 14.64 28.11
N ASP A 204 -6.62 15.92 27.72
CA ASP A 204 -7.01 16.99 28.63
C ASP A 204 -8.35 16.70 29.31
N PHE A 205 -9.31 16.15 28.58
CA PHE A 205 -10.60 15.71 29.14
C PHE A 205 -10.42 14.56 30.13
N SER A 206 -9.59 13.55 29.79
CA SER A 206 -9.32 12.43 30.71
C SER A 206 -8.66 12.92 32.00
N ASP A 207 -7.69 13.84 31.90
CA ASP A 207 -7.00 14.43 33.04
C ASP A 207 -7.96 15.28 33.89
N ALA A 208 -8.83 16.09 33.26
CA ALA A 208 -9.83 16.89 33.94
C ALA A 208 -10.84 16.03 34.73
N VAL A 209 -11.26 14.89 34.20
CA VAL A 209 -12.14 13.93 34.85
C VAL A 209 -11.41 13.24 36.01
N THR A 210 -10.16 12.85 35.83
CA THR A 210 -9.36 12.16 36.85
C THR A 210 -9.04 13.09 38.04
N GLU A 211 -8.70 14.35 37.75
CA GLU A 211 -8.41 15.38 38.76
C GLU A 211 -9.67 15.98 39.39
N ARG A 212 -10.87 15.54 39.01
CA ARG A 212 -12.17 16.07 39.46
C ARG A 212 -12.26 17.61 39.33
N ARG A 213 -11.71 18.16 38.26
CA ARG A 213 -11.89 19.56 37.89
C ARG A 213 -13.39 19.81 37.70
N GLY A 214 -13.94 20.89 38.32
CA GLY A 214 -15.37 21.15 38.34
C GLY A 214 -16.11 21.09 37.00
N GLU A 215 -17.44 21.08 37.03
CA GLU A 215 -18.28 20.83 35.83
C GLU A 215 -18.00 21.79 34.66
N GLY A 216 -17.79 23.09 34.93
CA GLY A 216 -17.60 24.07 33.85
C GLY A 216 -16.38 23.86 32.93
N PRO A 217 -15.18 23.53 33.43
CA PRO A 217 -14.04 23.19 32.58
C PRO A 217 -14.27 21.91 31.79
N THR A 218 -14.90 20.92 32.38
CA THR A 218 -15.17 19.61 31.74
C THR A 218 -16.18 19.76 30.61
N ASP A 219 -17.27 20.51 30.81
CA ASP A 219 -18.27 20.79 29.79
C ASP A 219 -17.70 21.52 28.56
N ARG A 220 -16.79 22.49 28.79
CA ARG A 220 -16.09 23.16 27.68
C ARG A 220 -15.30 22.17 26.81
N LEU A 221 -14.59 21.24 27.43
CA LEU A 221 -13.83 20.22 26.72
C LEU A 221 -14.74 19.28 25.92
N VAL A 222 -15.92 18.92 26.45
CA VAL A 222 -16.94 18.14 25.73
C VAL A 222 -17.42 18.87 24.48
N VAL A 223 -17.72 20.18 24.58
CA VAL A 223 -18.15 21.00 23.43
C VAL A 223 -17.03 21.10 22.38
N ILE A 224 -15.78 21.28 22.80
CA ILE A 224 -14.62 21.31 21.89
C ILE A 224 -14.45 19.95 21.19
N LEU A 225 -14.53 18.86 21.92
CA LEU A 225 -14.48 17.51 21.35
C LEU A 225 -15.58 17.28 20.32
N TYR A 226 -16.82 17.69 20.64
CA TYR A 226 -17.95 17.59 19.72
C TYR A 226 -17.71 18.40 18.44
N SER A 227 -17.35 19.68 18.58
CA SER A 227 -17.11 20.58 17.45
C SER A 227 -15.98 20.06 16.54
N ASN A 228 -14.87 19.63 17.14
CA ASN A 228 -13.75 19.06 16.39
C ASN A 228 -14.14 17.77 15.69
N ARG A 229 -15.00 16.93 16.30
CA ARG A 229 -15.47 15.68 15.70
C ARG A 229 -16.42 15.93 14.52
N ILE A 230 -17.30 16.92 14.63
CA ILE A 230 -18.15 17.33 13.48
C ILE A 230 -17.29 17.87 12.34
N LEU A 231 -16.33 18.75 12.64
CA LEU A 231 -15.40 19.28 11.64
C LEU A 231 -14.58 18.16 10.98
N PHE A 232 -14.11 17.19 11.74
CA PHE A 232 -13.45 15.99 11.21
C PHE A 232 -14.35 15.20 10.27
N HIS A 233 -15.63 15.00 10.62
CA HIS A 233 -16.59 14.30 9.75
C HIS A 233 -16.85 15.07 8.43
N ILE A 234 -16.96 16.39 8.49
CA ILE A 234 -17.13 17.25 7.31
C ILE A 234 -15.91 17.07 6.37
N TRP A 235 -14.69 17.24 6.88
CA TRP A 235 -13.47 17.13 6.08
C TRP A 235 -13.26 15.69 5.56
N LYS A 236 -13.56 14.69 6.36
CA LYS A 236 -13.49 13.28 5.95
C LYS A 236 -14.46 12.96 4.81
N ASN A 237 -15.70 13.44 4.90
CA ASN A 237 -16.70 13.22 3.85
C ASN A 237 -16.38 14.05 2.60
N LEU A 238 -15.90 15.29 2.77
CA LEU A 238 -15.41 16.11 1.66
C LEU A 238 -14.25 15.40 0.91
N LEU A 239 -13.28 14.86 1.65
CA LEU A 239 -12.19 14.07 1.05
C LEU A 239 -12.72 12.87 0.26
N LYS A 240 -13.66 12.11 0.83
CA LYS A 240 -14.26 10.95 0.13
C LYS A 240 -14.98 11.38 -1.14
N SER A 241 -15.78 12.43 -1.07
CA SER A 241 -16.54 12.95 -2.22
C SER A 241 -15.60 13.51 -3.29
N ALA A 242 -14.58 14.25 -2.90
CA ALA A 242 -13.57 14.78 -3.82
C ALA A 242 -12.82 13.65 -4.54
N ILE A 243 -12.36 12.63 -3.82
CA ILE A 243 -11.69 11.45 -4.41
C ILE A 243 -12.63 10.70 -5.36
N ALA A 244 -13.90 10.54 -5.00
CA ALA A 244 -14.88 9.87 -5.86
C ALA A 244 -15.13 10.65 -7.15
N LEU A 245 -15.34 11.97 -7.04
CA LEU A 245 -15.57 12.85 -8.18
C LEU A 245 -14.36 12.91 -9.12
N LEU A 246 -13.18 13.16 -8.57
CA LEU A 246 -11.93 13.21 -9.34
C LEU A 246 -11.57 11.84 -9.91
N GLY A 247 -11.88 10.76 -9.18
CA GLY A 247 -11.69 9.39 -9.65
C GLY A 247 -12.58 9.02 -10.84
N ALA A 248 -13.76 9.65 -10.99
CA ALA A 248 -14.64 9.48 -12.14
C ALA A 248 -14.19 10.29 -13.37
N ALA A 249 -13.37 11.32 -13.19
CA ALA A 249 -12.96 12.20 -14.28
C ALA A 249 -12.12 11.48 -15.35
N ALA A 250 -11.17 10.61 -14.95
CA ALA A 250 -10.35 9.88 -15.90
C ALA A 250 -11.13 8.85 -16.72
N PRO A 251 -11.99 7.97 -16.13
CA PRO A 251 -12.91 7.14 -16.91
C PRO A 251 -13.82 7.93 -17.86
N LEU A 252 -14.38 9.06 -17.40
CA LEU A 252 -15.20 9.93 -18.25
C LEU A 252 -14.40 10.48 -19.42
N GLY A 253 -13.18 10.96 -19.17
CA GLY A 253 -12.29 11.45 -20.23
C GLY A 253 -11.96 10.37 -21.27
N VAL A 254 -11.70 9.15 -20.84
CA VAL A 254 -11.49 7.99 -21.73
C VAL A 254 -12.75 7.70 -22.56
N LEU A 255 -13.93 7.72 -21.94
CA LEU A 255 -15.19 7.48 -22.66
C LEU A 255 -15.47 8.57 -23.70
N VAL A 256 -15.27 9.84 -23.36
CA VAL A 256 -15.56 10.95 -24.27
C VAL A 256 -14.52 11.02 -25.40
N VAL A 257 -13.24 11.11 -25.03
CA VAL A 257 -12.17 11.25 -26.04
C VAL A 257 -11.95 9.96 -26.84
N GLY A 258 -11.93 8.81 -26.14
CA GLY A 258 -11.85 7.50 -26.77
C GLY A 258 -13.07 7.23 -27.67
N GLY A 259 -14.27 7.63 -27.23
CA GLY A 259 -15.51 7.52 -28.01
C GLY A 259 -15.49 8.37 -29.29
N LEU A 260 -14.99 9.62 -29.23
CA LEU A 260 -14.78 10.46 -30.41
C LEU A 260 -13.80 9.80 -31.38
N LEU A 261 -12.68 9.26 -30.89
CA LEU A 261 -11.70 8.56 -31.74
C LEU A 261 -12.29 7.29 -32.38
N VAL A 262 -13.22 6.60 -31.70
CA VAL A 262 -13.90 5.44 -32.28
C VAL A 262 -14.90 5.88 -33.35
N ILE A 263 -15.63 6.99 -33.15
CA ILE A 263 -16.55 7.55 -34.17
C ILE A 263 -15.79 7.99 -35.43
N ASP A 264 -14.57 8.49 -35.27
CA ASP A 264 -13.68 8.92 -36.35
C ASP A 264 -12.87 7.76 -36.95
N ASP A 265 -13.18 6.49 -36.61
CA ASP A 265 -12.46 5.28 -37.03
C ASP A 265 -10.94 5.28 -36.69
N ALA A 266 -10.53 6.16 -35.78
CA ALA A 266 -9.13 6.30 -35.34
C ALA A 266 -8.76 5.37 -34.18
N ALA A 267 -9.72 4.68 -33.57
CA ALA A 267 -9.52 3.76 -32.45
C ALA A 267 -10.63 2.70 -32.42
N SER A 268 -10.40 1.61 -31.66
CA SER A 268 -11.36 0.53 -31.50
C SER A 268 -12.18 0.66 -30.21
N ALA A 269 -13.40 0.09 -30.18
CA ALA A 269 -14.24 0.05 -28.98
C ALA A 269 -13.57 -0.74 -27.83
N GLY A 270 -12.87 -1.83 -28.17
CA GLY A 270 -12.11 -2.62 -27.19
C GLY A 270 -10.98 -1.82 -26.52
N MET A 271 -10.39 -0.83 -27.23
CA MET A 271 -9.43 0.08 -26.63
C MET A 271 -10.05 0.84 -25.44
N ILE A 272 -11.28 1.36 -25.56
CA ILE A 272 -11.94 2.08 -24.46
C ILE A 272 -12.05 1.19 -23.22
N VAL A 273 -12.47 -0.07 -23.42
CA VAL A 273 -12.61 -1.04 -22.32
C VAL A 273 -11.25 -1.37 -21.70
N ALA A 274 -10.22 -1.54 -22.50
CA ALA A 274 -8.85 -1.76 -22.02
C ALA A 274 -8.34 -0.59 -21.16
N PHE A 275 -8.60 0.65 -21.59
CA PHE A 275 -8.21 1.84 -20.82
C PHE A 275 -8.98 1.97 -19.52
N LEU A 276 -10.30 1.72 -19.51
CA LEU A 276 -11.10 1.71 -18.29
C LEU A 276 -10.61 0.64 -17.29
N ALA A 277 -10.33 -0.57 -17.79
CA ALA A 277 -9.77 -1.65 -16.97
C ALA A 277 -8.38 -1.30 -16.43
N GLY A 278 -7.53 -0.66 -17.24
CA GLY A 278 -6.21 -0.19 -16.85
C GLY A 278 -6.28 0.87 -15.75
N LEU A 279 -7.13 1.90 -15.90
CA LEU A 279 -7.33 2.95 -14.90
C LEU A 279 -7.77 2.42 -13.54
N GLN A 280 -8.67 1.43 -13.51
CA GLN A 280 -9.10 0.79 -12.27
C GLN A 280 -7.93 0.10 -11.55
N ARG A 281 -6.99 -0.47 -12.29
CA ARG A 281 -5.83 -1.19 -11.74
C ARG A 281 -4.71 -0.27 -11.23
N ILE A 282 -4.61 0.95 -11.72
CA ILE A 282 -3.57 1.92 -11.32
C ILE A 282 -3.85 2.53 -9.94
N SER A 283 -5.11 2.72 -9.56
CA SER A 283 -5.50 3.44 -8.35
C SER A 283 -5.01 2.80 -7.05
N GLY A 284 -4.92 1.47 -7.00
CA GLY A 284 -4.39 0.72 -5.85
C GLY A 284 -2.90 0.97 -5.63
N PRO A 285 -2.04 0.61 -6.61
CA PRO A 285 -0.59 0.78 -6.54
C PRO A 285 -0.14 2.19 -6.18
N ILE A 286 -0.78 3.23 -6.73
CA ILE A 286 -0.45 4.62 -6.39
C ILE A 286 -0.64 4.89 -4.89
N ARG A 287 -1.78 4.46 -4.32
CA ARG A 287 -2.08 4.64 -2.89
C ARG A 287 -1.11 3.86 -2.02
N ASP A 288 -0.76 2.63 -2.44
CA ASP A 288 0.11 1.74 -1.68
C ASP A 288 1.57 2.25 -1.70
N LEU A 289 2.05 2.84 -2.80
CA LEU A 289 3.34 3.52 -2.88
C LEU A 289 3.42 4.76 -1.97
N ILE A 290 2.35 5.56 -1.89
CA ILE A 290 2.27 6.68 -0.94
C ILE A 290 2.30 6.15 0.50
N GLY A 291 1.60 5.05 0.77
CA GLY A 291 1.61 4.36 2.06
C GLY A 291 3.00 3.83 2.44
N PHE A 292 3.74 3.31 1.47
CA PHE A 292 5.09 2.80 1.65
C PHE A 292 6.06 3.86 2.17
N TYR A 293 6.03 5.09 1.64
CA TYR A 293 6.88 6.17 2.13
C TYR A 293 6.68 6.43 3.63
N ARG A 294 5.43 6.46 4.08
CA ARG A 294 5.08 6.64 5.49
C ARG A 294 5.53 5.44 6.35
N GLN A 295 5.32 4.22 5.87
CA GLN A 295 5.78 3.00 6.55
C GLN A 295 7.30 2.95 6.66
N ALA A 296 8.03 3.37 5.61
CA ALA A 296 9.50 3.44 5.63
C ALA A 296 10.01 4.44 6.67
N ALA A 297 9.40 5.62 6.76
CA ALA A 297 9.75 6.63 7.76
C ALA A 297 9.50 6.12 9.19
N GLN A 298 8.37 5.45 9.42
CA GLN A 298 8.04 4.86 10.72
C GLN A 298 8.99 3.72 11.09
N ALA A 299 9.28 2.82 10.16
CA ALA A 299 10.20 1.71 10.37
C ALA A 299 11.64 2.19 10.65
N GLN A 300 12.07 3.30 10.04
CA GLN A 300 13.37 3.93 10.32
C GLN A 300 13.45 4.41 11.77
N VAL A 301 12.42 5.06 12.30
CA VAL A 301 12.37 5.51 13.69
C VAL A 301 12.40 4.32 14.64
N GLN A 302 11.59 3.28 14.38
CA GLN A 302 11.56 2.06 15.18
C GLN A 302 12.89 1.32 15.16
N TYR A 303 13.54 1.25 13.99
CA TYR A 303 14.89 0.66 13.88
C TYR A 303 15.90 1.41 14.73
N CYS A 304 15.90 2.76 14.72
CA CYS A 304 16.79 3.56 15.56
C CYS A 304 16.52 3.36 17.06
N MET A 305 15.27 3.16 17.47
CA MET A 305 14.93 2.84 18.85
C MET A 305 15.47 1.46 19.27
N ILE A 306 15.25 0.44 18.44
CA ILE A 306 15.72 -0.92 18.71
C ILE A 306 17.25 -1.00 18.76
N THR A 307 17.97 -0.29 17.85
CA THR A 307 19.43 -0.28 17.84
C THR A 307 20.05 0.45 19.03
N LYS A 308 19.36 1.42 19.63
CA LYS A 308 19.77 2.06 20.89
C LYS A 308 19.59 1.15 22.11
N TRP A 309 18.73 0.16 22.00
CA TRP A 309 18.48 -0.84 23.03
C TRP A 309 19.49 -2.00 22.99
N MET A 310 20.03 -2.31 21.82
CA MET A 310 21.09 -3.31 21.61
C MET A 310 22.47 -2.74 21.92
#